data_cc4e2c55c09a6be61250a30677eb5b16
#
_entry.id   cc4e2c55c09a6be61250a30677eb5b16
#
_cell.length_a   1.000
_cell.length_b   1.000
_cell.length_c   1.000
_cell.angle_alpha   90.00
_cell.angle_beta   90.00
_cell.angle_gamma   90.00
#
_symmetry.space_group_name_H-M   'P 1'
#
loop_
_entity.id
_entity.type
_entity.pdbx_description
1 polymer ?
#
loop_
_entity_poly.entity_id
_entity_poly.type
_entity_poly.pdbx_seq_one_letter_code
_entity_poly.pdbx_strand_id
1 'polypeptide(L)'
;MKRILCIVCFLFVVGMVAQNNNQPNATKKIGIKDIFLMLPDSAFDHQDFTLKNRKKMLKTIGQRPNIDVENYQGTYAYIDVCDPKSGYLSAFYYFLEGYKFEICYWNLKDGRKLVGVNKDEGNGALKFYLYDNGNLKEDSTYEPETYDVQVSDFFETSHLNAKEKAILQDLFKNRVVFQYVLPRKGTSIEMRVGSIPFDMDYETMFDEAGLEDAKIKYKHLIFKWVNEKWVKEVRKGYKTAE
;
A
#
# COMPACT_ATOMS: atom_id res chain seq x y z
N MET A 1 -86.15 28.85 33.43
CA MET A 1 -85.25 28.28 32.42
C MET A 1 -83.83 28.61 32.86
N LYS A 2 -83.10 27.66 33.51
CA LYS A 2 -81.72 27.82 33.94
C LYS A 2 -80.86 26.93 33.07
N ARG A 3 -79.96 27.52 32.32
CA ARG A 3 -78.99 26.79 31.49
C ARG A 3 -77.79 26.48 32.37
N ILE A 4 -77.48 25.20 32.56
CA ILE A 4 -76.29 24.70 33.25
C ILE A 4 -75.16 24.58 32.19
N LEU A 5 -74.05 25.29 32.44
CA LEU A 5 -72.86 25.29 31.62
C LEU A 5 -71.88 24.28 32.20
N CYS A 6 -71.72 23.14 31.53
CA CYS A 6 -70.77 22.17 31.88
C CYS A 6 -69.35 22.58 31.33
N ILE A 7 -68.47 22.92 32.21
CA ILE A 7 -67.08 23.15 31.88
C ILE A 7 -66.32 21.79 31.97
N VAL A 8 -65.93 21.27 30.82
CA VAL A 8 -65.06 20.08 30.70
C VAL A 8 -63.61 20.52 30.77
N CYS A 9 -62.97 20.29 31.90
CA CYS A 9 -61.54 20.48 32.03
C CYS A 9 -60.79 19.35 31.32
N PHE A 10 -60.18 19.65 30.20
CA PHE A 10 -59.18 18.77 29.56
C PHE A 10 -57.84 18.90 30.29
N LEU A 11 -57.48 17.91 31.05
CA LEU A 11 -56.15 17.76 31.59
C LEU A 11 -55.22 17.22 30.47
N PHE A 12 -54.41 18.11 29.91
CA PHE A 12 -53.30 17.72 29.06
C PHE A 12 -52.20 17.16 29.94
N VAL A 13 -52.09 15.83 29.97
CA VAL A 13 -50.89 15.15 30.47
C VAL A 13 -49.78 15.28 29.41
N VAL A 14 -48.89 16.21 29.58
CA VAL A 14 -47.66 16.33 28.77
C VAL A 14 -46.72 15.21 29.23
N GLY A 15 -46.81 14.08 28.56
CA GLY A 15 -45.79 13.02 28.68
C GLY A 15 -44.48 13.54 28.13
N MET A 16 -43.53 13.87 28.98
CA MET A 16 -42.15 14.06 28.59
C MET A 16 -41.60 12.69 28.11
N VAL A 17 -41.66 12.45 26.82
CA VAL A 17 -40.86 11.41 26.19
C VAL A 17 -39.42 11.90 26.23
N ALA A 18 -38.61 11.35 27.18
CA ALA A 18 -37.18 11.47 27.14
C ALA A 18 -36.70 10.83 25.82
N GLN A 19 -36.48 11.67 24.82
CA GLN A 19 -35.76 11.23 23.63
C GLN A 19 -34.35 10.81 24.07
N ASN A 20 -34.16 9.50 24.21
CA ASN A 20 -32.84 8.92 24.23
C ASN A 20 -32.17 9.26 22.87
N ASN A 21 -31.41 10.35 22.85
CA ASN A 21 -30.53 10.72 21.77
C ASN A 21 -29.36 9.72 21.72
N ASN A 22 -29.66 8.44 21.49
CA ASN A 22 -28.69 7.51 20.92
C ASN A 22 -28.57 7.85 19.43
N GLN A 23 -28.01 9.01 19.11
CA GLN A 23 -27.42 9.17 17.79
C GLN A 23 -26.33 8.09 17.70
N PRO A 24 -26.38 7.20 16.70
CA PRO A 24 -25.26 6.30 16.45
C PRO A 24 -24.05 7.22 16.29
N ASN A 25 -23.06 7.07 17.16
CA ASN A 25 -21.78 7.77 17.06
C ASN A 25 -21.37 7.66 15.61
N ALA A 26 -21.39 8.79 14.88
CA ALA A 26 -20.94 8.83 13.50
C ALA A 26 -19.54 8.24 13.52
N THR A 27 -19.42 7.01 13.04
CA THR A 27 -18.16 6.25 13.04
C THR A 27 -17.13 7.14 12.37
N LYS A 28 -16.16 7.63 13.13
CA LYS A 28 -15.13 8.55 12.63
C LYS A 28 -14.55 7.92 11.38
N LYS A 29 -14.70 8.60 10.24
CA LYS A 29 -14.22 8.09 8.96
C LYS A 29 -12.70 7.94 9.06
N ILE A 30 -12.23 6.70 9.13
CA ILE A 30 -10.80 6.40 9.23
C ILE A 30 -10.09 6.78 7.93
N GLY A 31 -8.95 7.46 8.05
CA GLY A 31 -8.11 7.88 6.94
C GLY A 31 -6.73 7.22 6.97
N ILE A 32 -5.90 7.54 5.97
CA ILE A 32 -4.57 6.92 5.81
C ILE A 32 -3.64 7.17 7.01
N LYS A 33 -3.75 8.33 7.67
CA LYS A 33 -2.97 8.66 8.87
C LYS A 33 -3.36 7.79 10.07
N ASP A 34 -4.66 7.52 10.23
CA ASP A 34 -5.16 6.65 11.29
C ASP A 34 -4.67 5.20 11.03
N ILE A 35 -4.79 4.73 9.78
CA ILE A 35 -4.30 3.41 9.35
C ILE A 35 -2.80 3.27 9.62
N PHE A 36 -1.99 4.26 9.23
CA PHE A 36 -0.55 4.27 9.48
C PHE A 36 -0.20 4.09 10.97
N LEU A 37 -0.99 4.67 11.86
CA LEU A 37 -0.80 4.51 13.31
C LEU A 37 -1.32 3.18 13.85
N MET A 38 -2.32 2.57 13.19
CA MET A 38 -2.92 1.30 13.61
C MET A 38 -2.14 0.07 13.14
N LEU A 39 -1.35 0.18 12.07
CA LEU A 39 -0.51 -0.92 11.59
C LEU A 39 0.40 -1.41 12.72
N PRO A 40 0.56 -2.73 12.89
CA PRO A 40 1.52 -3.27 13.85
C PRO A 40 2.95 -2.89 13.41
N ASP A 41 3.89 -2.85 14.36
CA ASP A 41 5.29 -2.54 14.05
C ASP A 41 5.89 -3.59 13.09
N SER A 42 5.44 -4.83 13.18
CA SER A 42 5.80 -5.93 12.26
C SER A 42 5.37 -5.72 10.80
N ALA A 43 4.43 -4.80 10.52
CA ALA A 43 4.04 -4.48 9.15
C ALA A 43 5.17 -3.81 8.36
N PHE A 44 6.10 -3.18 9.06
CA PHE A 44 7.23 -2.46 8.46
C PHE A 44 8.52 -3.29 8.43
N ASP A 45 8.53 -4.39 9.15
CA ASP A 45 9.70 -5.27 9.25
C ASP A 45 11.00 -4.55 9.62
N HIS A 46 10.86 -3.44 10.37
CA HIS A 46 11.94 -2.56 10.75
C HIS A 46 11.73 -1.99 12.16
N GLN A 47 12.72 -2.20 13.02
CA GLN A 47 12.64 -1.83 14.45
C GLN A 47 12.38 -0.33 14.70
N ASP A 48 12.68 0.54 13.74
CA ASP A 48 12.56 1.99 13.90
C ASP A 48 11.18 2.54 13.50
N PHE A 49 10.33 1.74 12.88
CA PHE A 49 8.94 2.10 12.55
C PHE A 49 7.96 1.84 13.71
N THR A 50 8.42 1.99 14.95
CA THR A 50 7.56 1.87 16.12
C THR A 50 6.41 2.87 16.09
N LEU A 51 5.33 2.57 16.77
CA LEU A 51 4.19 3.51 16.92
C LEU A 51 4.65 4.90 17.45
N LYS A 52 5.65 4.95 18.36
CA LYS A 52 6.24 6.20 18.88
C LYS A 52 6.85 7.02 17.74
N ASN A 53 7.64 6.41 16.88
CA ASN A 53 8.30 7.07 15.77
C ASN A 53 7.31 7.48 14.68
N ARG A 54 6.34 6.63 14.33
CA ARG A 54 5.25 6.96 13.39
C ARG A 54 4.45 8.18 13.83
N LYS A 55 4.18 8.33 15.13
CA LYS A 55 3.55 9.55 15.69
C LYS A 55 4.42 10.79 15.50
N LYS A 56 5.75 10.69 15.65
CA LYS A 56 6.68 11.81 15.40
C LYS A 56 6.67 12.17 13.91
N MET A 57 6.78 11.18 13.02
CA MET A 57 6.78 11.37 11.57
C MET A 57 5.52 12.11 11.08
N LEU A 58 4.33 11.79 11.63
CA LEU A 58 3.09 12.48 11.26
C LEU A 58 3.06 13.97 11.67
N LYS A 59 3.81 14.36 12.70
CA LYS A 59 3.91 15.77 13.14
C LYS A 59 4.83 16.59 12.23
N THR A 60 5.71 15.94 11.49
CA THR A 60 6.77 16.56 10.70
C THR A 60 6.63 16.28 9.21
N ILE A 61 5.40 16.03 8.72
CA ILE A 61 5.13 15.78 7.29
C ILE A 61 5.72 16.94 6.46
N GLY A 62 6.47 16.57 5.41
CA GLY A 62 7.16 17.54 4.53
C GLY A 62 8.47 18.09 5.09
N GLN A 63 8.86 17.71 6.30
CA GLN A 63 10.18 17.98 6.86
C GLN A 63 10.97 16.66 6.85
N ARG A 64 12.29 16.74 6.75
CA ARG A 64 13.17 15.59 6.97
C ARG A 64 13.68 15.64 8.41
N PRO A 65 12.96 15.06 9.39
CA PRO A 65 13.47 15.02 10.75
C PRO A 65 14.55 13.94 10.80
N ASN A 66 15.68 14.27 11.38
CA ASN A 66 16.52 13.26 11.99
C ASN A 66 15.67 12.67 13.13
N ILE A 67 15.04 11.54 12.90
CA ILE A 67 14.61 10.73 14.03
C ILE A 67 15.93 10.16 14.52
N ASP A 68 16.43 10.71 15.62
CA ASP A 68 17.51 10.10 16.38
C ASP A 68 17.04 8.69 16.75
N VAL A 69 17.48 7.74 15.95
CA VAL A 69 17.43 6.34 16.32
C VAL A 69 18.52 6.19 17.37
N GLU A 70 18.12 5.88 18.60
CA GLU A 70 18.93 5.99 19.81
C GLU A 70 20.33 5.34 19.74
N ASN A 71 20.66 4.61 18.66
CA ASN A 71 21.91 3.86 18.52
C ASN A 71 22.68 4.06 17.20
N TYR A 72 22.17 4.85 16.23
CA TYR A 72 22.87 5.02 14.95
C TYR A 72 22.86 6.47 14.48
N GLN A 73 24.01 7.13 14.54
CA GLN A 73 24.19 8.47 13.97
C GLN A 73 23.95 8.41 12.44
N GLY A 74 23.14 9.32 11.93
CA GLY A 74 22.87 9.44 10.50
C GLY A 74 21.64 8.69 10.00
N THR A 75 20.94 7.96 10.86
CA THR A 75 19.68 7.31 10.49
C THR A 75 18.52 8.28 10.60
N TYR A 76 17.68 8.36 9.58
CA TYR A 76 16.48 9.17 9.61
C TYR A 76 15.30 8.50 8.90
N ALA A 77 14.11 8.76 9.40
CA ALA A 77 12.88 8.35 8.76
C ALA A 77 11.93 9.54 8.63
N TYR A 78 11.16 9.60 7.57
CA TYR A 78 10.19 10.67 7.33
C TYR A 78 9.05 10.20 6.44
N ILE A 79 7.93 10.93 6.49
CA ILE A 79 6.85 10.76 5.52
C ILE A 79 7.19 11.61 4.29
N ASP A 80 7.41 10.94 3.16
CA ASP A 80 7.68 11.58 1.88
C ASP A 80 6.40 12.13 1.24
N VAL A 81 5.36 11.30 1.17
CA VAL A 81 4.05 11.68 0.66
C VAL A 81 2.96 11.30 1.65
N CYS A 82 2.05 12.22 1.89
CA CYS A 82 0.79 11.92 2.57
C CYS A 82 -0.36 12.51 1.76
N ASP A 83 -1.16 11.66 1.14
CA ASP A 83 -2.33 12.05 0.34
C ASP A 83 -3.62 11.44 0.93
N PRO A 84 -4.25 12.13 1.90
CA PRO A 84 -5.46 11.62 2.55
C PRO A 84 -6.65 11.46 1.60
N LYS A 85 -6.68 12.22 0.49
CA LYS A 85 -7.79 12.17 -0.48
C LYS A 85 -7.77 10.87 -1.29
N SER A 86 -6.58 10.43 -1.69
CA SER A 86 -6.39 9.16 -2.41
C SER A 86 -6.18 7.98 -1.48
N GLY A 87 -6.05 8.20 -0.17
CA GLY A 87 -5.80 7.12 0.78
C GLY A 87 -4.39 6.53 0.67
N TYR A 88 -3.41 7.35 0.34
CA TYR A 88 -2.02 6.94 0.12
C TYR A 88 -1.05 7.66 1.07
N LEU A 89 -0.04 6.91 1.52
CA LEU A 89 1.09 7.45 2.28
C LEU A 89 2.36 6.70 1.86
N SER A 90 3.46 7.44 1.64
CA SER A 90 4.79 6.85 1.57
C SER A 90 5.68 7.41 2.66
N ALA A 91 6.50 6.53 3.22
CA ALA A 91 7.49 6.86 4.22
C ALA A 91 8.85 6.32 3.78
N PHE A 92 9.88 7.02 4.15
CA PHE A 92 11.25 6.69 3.80
C PHE A 92 12.07 6.49 5.06
N TYR A 93 12.91 5.47 5.04
CA TYR A 93 13.90 5.20 6.06
C TYR A 93 15.28 5.17 5.40
N TYR A 94 16.21 5.92 5.95
CA TYR A 94 17.57 5.99 5.44
C TYR A 94 18.57 5.51 6.49
N PHE A 95 19.24 4.41 6.21
CA PHE A 95 20.38 3.89 6.93
C PHE A 95 21.18 3.08 5.92
N LEU A 96 22.40 3.50 5.56
CA LEU A 96 23.26 2.93 4.52
C LEU A 96 22.58 2.86 3.15
N GLU A 97 21.53 2.07 3.03
CA GLU A 97 20.63 1.98 1.87
C GLU A 97 19.25 2.48 2.29
N GLY A 98 18.61 3.31 1.47
CA GLY A 98 17.30 3.86 1.80
C GLY A 98 16.18 2.88 1.46
N TYR A 99 15.24 2.67 2.39
CA TYR A 99 14.03 1.88 2.15
C TYR A 99 12.81 2.76 2.07
N LYS A 100 11.97 2.53 1.06
CA LYS A 100 10.69 3.19 0.92
C LYS A 100 9.57 2.26 1.36
N PHE A 101 8.66 2.77 2.15
CA PHE A 101 7.40 2.11 2.45
C PHE A 101 6.27 2.83 1.75
N GLU A 102 5.37 2.09 1.15
CA GLU A 102 4.14 2.61 0.58
C GLU A 102 2.96 1.96 1.27
N ILE A 103 1.94 2.77 1.56
CA ILE A 103 0.70 2.32 2.18
C ILE A 103 -0.45 2.94 1.41
N CYS A 104 -1.40 2.12 1.02
CA CYS A 104 -2.67 2.62 0.49
C CYS A 104 -3.84 1.75 0.96
N TYR A 105 -5.07 2.18 0.71
CA TYR A 105 -6.22 1.35 1.00
C TYR A 105 -7.30 1.42 -0.07
N TRP A 106 -8.03 0.33 -0.22
CA TRP A 106 -9.21 0.20 -1.04
C TRP A 106 -10.44 0.07 -0.13
N ASN A 107 -11.52 0.79 -0.48
CA ASN A 107 -12.79 0.63 0.22
C ASN A 107 -13.50 -0.61 -0.35
N LEU A 108 -13.90 -1.53 0.51
CA LEU A 108 -14.69 -2.69 0.16
C LEU A 108 -16.18 -2.36 0.16
N LYS A 109 -16.97 -3.16 -0.55
CA LYS A 109 -18.42 -2.98 -0.71
C LYS A 109 -19.17 -3.09 0.62
N ASP A 110 -18.65 -3.87 1.55
CA ASP A 110 -19.20 -4.08 2.88
C ASP A 110 -18.80 -3.00 3.91
N GLY A 111 -18.07 -1.97 3.48
CA GLY A 111 -17.64 -0.85 4.32
C GLY A 111 -16.27 -1.05 4.99
N ARG A 112 -15.69 -2.24 4.94
CA ARG A 112 -14.32 -2.50 5.38
C ARG A 112 -13.30 -1.83 4.47
N LYS A 113 -12.02 -1.85 4.86
CA LYS A 113 -10.92 -1.38 4.02
C LYS A 113 -9.88 -2.47 3.90
N LEU A 114 -9.47 -2.72 2.66
CA LEU A 114 -8.27 -3.47 2.38
C LEU A 114 -7.08 -2.51 2.39
N VAL A 115 -6.07 -2.77 3.19
CA VAL A 115 -4.86 -1.95 3.32
C VAL A 115 -3.69 -2.74 2.76
N GLY A 116 -3.00 -2.17 1.78
CA GLY A 116 -1.73 -2.69 1.26
C GLY A 116 -0.56 -1.95 1.92
N VAL A 117 0.46 -2.69 2.32
CA VAL A 117 1.74 -2.19 2.80
C VAL A 117 2.83 -2.81 1.93
N ASN A 118 3.58 -1.99 1.24
CA ASN A 118 4.70 -2.40 0.41
C ASN A 118 6.00 -1.85 0.97
N LYS A 119 6.99 -2.72 1.12
CA LYS A 119 8.37 -2.35 1.42
C LYS A 119 9.18 -2.49 0.13
N ASP A 120 9.79 -1.40 -0.29
CA ASP A 120 10.67 -1.36 -1.45
C ASP A 120 12.07 -1.88 -1.06
N GLU A 121 12.15 -3.18 -0.88
CA GLU A 121 13.37 -3.92 -0.63
C GLU A 121 13.32 -5.18 -1.50
N GLY A 122 14.41 -5.51 -2.17
CA GLY A 122 14.49 -6.59 -3.16
C GLY A 122 13.55 -7.77 -2.87
N ASN A 123 12.85 -8.28 -3.86
CA ASN A 123 11.75 -9.24 -3.77
C ASN A 123 10.50 -8.76 -3.00
N GLY A 124 10.31 -7.46 -2.92
CA GLY A 124 9.13 -6.71 -2.51
C GLY A 124 8.19 -7.41 -1.51
N ALA A 125 8.26 -7.03 -0.25
CA ALA A 125 7.32 -7.53 0.75
C ALA A 125 6.00 -6.74 0.69
N LEU A 126 5.07 -7.18 -0.17
CA LEU A 126 3.71 -6.66 -0.20
C LEU A 126 2.86 -7.47 0.78
N LYS A 127 2.32 -6.78 1.80
CA LYS A 127 1.42 -7.37 2.80
C LYS A 127 0.06 -6.70 2.74
N PHE A 128 -0.99 -7.46 3.05
CA PHE A 128 -2.34 -6.93 3.13
C PHE A 128 -2.90 -7.05 4.54
N TYR A 129 -3.69 -6.06 4.92
CA TYR A 129 -4.40 -5.99 6.19
C TYR A 129 -5.86 -5.64 5.92
N LEU A 130 -6.76 -6.28 6.64
CA LEU A 130 -8.18 -5.95 6.61
C LEU A 130 -8.53 -5.10 7.81
N TYR A 131 -9.03 -3.88 7.56
CA TYR A 131 -9.59 -3.02 8.58
C TYR A 131 -11.08 -3.25 8.70
N ASP A 132 -11.52 -3.58 9.91
CA ASP A 132 -12.93 -3.75 10.26
C ASP A 132 -13.20 -3.18 11.66
N ASN A 133 -14.08 -2.18 11.75
CA ASN A 133 -14.60 -1.61 13.00
C ASN A 133 -13.54 -1.32 14.08
N GLY A 134 -12.42 -0.74 13.71
CA GLY A 134 -11.34 -0.40 14.64
C GLY A 134 -10.26 -1.47 14.79
N ASN A 135 -10.43 -2.64 14.18
CA ASN A 135 -9.43 -3.71 14.15
C ASN A 135 -8.72 -3.72 12.80
N LEU A 136 -7.42 -3.92 12.83
CA LEU A 136 -6.58 -4.11 11.64
C LEU A 136 -5.84 -5.44 11.78
N LYS A 137 -6.12 -6.37 10.88
CA LYS A 137 -5.56 -7.73 10.91
C LYS A 137 -4.95 -8.08 9.57
N GLU A 138 -3.78 -8.71 9.58
CA GLU A 138 -3.15 -9.25 8.38
C GLU A 138 -4.04 -10.29 7.71
N ASP A 139 -4.16 -10.21 6.38
CA ASP A 139 -5.03 -11.07 5.58
C ASP A 139 -4.40 -11.33 4.22
N SER A 140 -3.74 -12.47 4.08
CA SER A 140 -3.05 -12.90 2.85
C SER A 140 -4.01 -13.35 1.74
N THR A 141 -5.31 -13.50 2.03
CA THR A 141 -6.30 -13.90 0.99
C THR A 141 -6.47 -12.86 -0.12
N TYR A 142 -5.98 -11.64 0.12
CA TYR A 142 -6.00 -10.55 -0.86
C TYR A 142 -4.66 -10.35 -1.59
N GLU A 143 -3.69 -11.23 -1.42
CA GLU A 143 -2.45 -11.14 -2.17
C GLU A 143 -2.70 -11.41 -3.65
N PRO A 144 -2.11 -10.62 -4.58
CA PRO A 144 -2.16 -10.94 -5.99
C PRO A 144 -1.53 -12.31 -6.28
N GLU A 145 -2.20 -13.10 -7.09
CA GLU A 145 -1.64 -14.40 -7.51
C GLU A 145 -0.45 -14.18 -8.45
N THR A 146 0.72 -14.63 -8.03
CA THR A 146 2.00 -14.46 -8.75
C THR A 146 2.66 -15.79 -9.14
N TYR A 147 2.05 -16.93 -8.80
CA TYR A 147 2.61 -18.25 -9.08
C TYR A 147 2.74 -18.59 -10.60
N ASP A 148 2.00 -17.89 -11.44
CA ASP A 148 2.00 -18.07 -12.90
C ASP A 148 2.80 -16.98 -13.65
N VAL A 149 3.58 -16.18 -12.91
CA VAL A 149 4.38 -15.10 -13.49
C VAL A 149 5.53 -15.67 -14.32
N GLN A 150 5.67 -15.17 -15.55
CA GLN A 150 6.63 -15.64 -16.54
C GLN A 150 7.56 -14.53 -17.01
N VAL A 151 8.71 -14.90 -17.59
CA VAL A 151 9.65 -13.99 -18.25
C VAL A 151 8.94 -13.06 -19.24
N SER A 152 8.02 -13.61 -20.02
CA SER A 152 7.27 -12.85 -21.02
C SER A 152 6.32 -11.80 -20.45
N ASP A 153 6.08 -11.80 -19.14
CA ASP A 153 5.29 -10.77 -18.44
C ASP A 153 6.11 -9.50 -18.18
N PHE A 154 7.44 -9.64 -18.08
CA PHE A 154 8.36 -8.53 -17.74
C PHE A 154 9.29 -8.14 -18.89
N PHE A 155 9.44 -9.00 -19.90
CA PHE A 155 10.34 -8.76 -21.02
C PHE A 155 9.66 -9.08 -22.34
N GLU A 156 9.95 -8.25 -23.36
CA GLU A 156 9.57 -8.58 -24.73
C GLU A 156 10.58 -9.59 -25.30
N THR A 157 10.13 -10.79 -25.59
CA THR A 157 11.02 -11.89 -26.00
C THR A 157 10.91 -12.27 -27.48
N SER A 158 10.00 -11.67 -28.22
CA SER A 158 9.70 -12.06 -29.62
C SER A 158 10.88 -11.88 -30.56
N HIS A 159 11.74 -10.89 -30.31
CA HIS A 159 12.91 -10.54 -31.12
C HIS A 159 14.21 -11.26 -30.71
N LEU A 160 14.21 -11.97 -29.59
CA LEU A 160 15.35 -12.70 -29.08
C LEU A 160 15.45 -14.09 -29.74
N ASN A 161 16.68 -14.53 -30.02
CA ASN A 161 16.94 -15.89 -30.49
C ASN A 161 16.83 -16.93 -29.35
N ALA A 162 16.95 -18.21 -29.68
CA ALA A 162 16.76 -19.30 -28.72
C ALA A 162 17.79 -19.27 -27.57
N LYS A 163 19.06 -18.91 -27.85
CA LYS A 163 20.13 -18.80 -26.84
C LYS A 163 19.87 -17.65 -25.89
N GLU A 164 19.53 -16.47 -26.44
CA GLU A 164 19.19 -15.28 -25.67
C GLU A 164 17.97 -15.49 -24.76
N LYS A 165 16.94 -16.18 -25.27
CA LYS A 165 15.78 -16.56 -24.44
C LYS A 165 16.15 -17.48 -23.28
N ALA A 166 17.03 -18.46 -23.53
CA ALA A 166 17.48 -19.36 -22.46
C ALA A 166 18.27 -18.62 -21.37
N ILE A 167 19.16 -17.70 -21.76
CA ILE A 167 19.89 -16.85 -20.83
C ILE A 167 18.92 -16.00 -20.00
N LEU A 168 17.99 -15.28 -20.65
CA LEU A 168 17.02 -14.44 -19.98
C LEU A 168 16.14 -15.25 -19.02
N GLN A 169 15.74 -16.47 -19.38
CA GLN A 169 14.98 -17.37 -18.51
C GLN A 169 15.75 -17.76 -17.26
N ASP A 170 17.05 -18.03 -17.39
CA ASP A 170 17.92 -18.39 -16.25
C ASP A 170 18.12 -17.19 -15.32
N LEU A 171 18.40 -16.01 -15.87
CA LEU A 171 18.54 -14.78 -15.10
C LEU A 171 17.25 -14.43 -14.36
N PHE A 172 16.11 -14.53 -15.04
CA PHE A 172 14.79 -14.28 -14.46
C PHE A 172 14.52 -15.16 -13.24
N LYS A 173 14.85 -16.43 -13.34
CA LYS A 173 14.64 -17.39 -12.26
C LYS A 173 15.55 -17.15 -11.06
N ASN A 174 16.80 -16.76 -11.29
CA ASN A 174 17.85 -16.82 -10.27
C ASN A 174 18.32 -15.45 -9.77
N ARG A 175 18.10 -14.36 -10.54
CA ARG A 175 18.70 -13.05 -10.26
C ARG A 175 17.76 -11.87 -10.36
N VAL A 176 16.66 -11.98 -11.11
CA VAL A 176 15.74 -10.85 -11.25
C VAL A 176 14.96 -10.62 -9.96
N VAL A 177 14.97 -9.39 -9.52
CA VAL A 177 14.24 -8.91 -8.35
C VAL A 177 12.96 -8.20 -8.81
N PHE A 178 11.89 -8.37 -8.08
CA PHE A 178 10.62 -7.73 -8.39
C PHE A 178 10.28 -6.67 -7.35
N GLN A 179 9.67 -5.59 -7.83
CA GLN A 179 9.21 -4.49 -7.02
C GLN A 179 7.72 -4.27 -7.23
N TYR A 180 6.99 -4.12 -6.14
CA TYR A 180 5.61 -3.63 -6.19
C TYR A 180 5.59 -2.11 -6.06
N VAL A 181 4.61 -1.49 -6.71
CA VAL A 181 4.31 -0.07 -6.58
C VAL A 181 2.83 0.08 -6.26
N LEU A 182 2.53 0.63 -5.11
CA LEU A 182 1.16 0.86 -4.69
C LEU A 182 0.58 2.12 -5.34
N PRO A 183 -0.72 2.13 -5.67
CA PRO A 183 -1.32 3.24 -6.39
C PRO A 183 -1.52 4.46 -5.48
N ARG A 184 -0.88 5.58 -5.81
CA ARG A 184 -1.27 6.89 -5.27
C ARG A 184 -2.53 7.42 -5.95
N LYS A 185 -2.75 7.04 -7.22
CA LYS A 185 -3.95 7.36 -7.99
C LYS A 185 -4.49 6.09 -8.63
N GLY A 186 -5.80 5.94 -8.64
CA GLY A 186 -6.43 4.72 -9.13
C GLY A 186 -6.42 3.60 -8.08
N THR A 187 -6.53 2.35 -8.54
CA THR A 187 -6.69 1.18 -7.67
C THR A 187 -5.82 -0.01 -8.04
N SER A 188 -4.95 0.14 -9.05
CA SER A 188 -4.14 -0.97 -9.57
C SER A 188 -2.76 -0.99 -8.93
N ILE A 189 -2.30 -2.16 -8.53
CA ILE A 189 -0.92 -2.39 -8.11
C ILE A 189 -0.09 -2.65 -9.37
N GLU A 190 1.11 -2.09 -9.43
CA GLU A 190 2.10 -2.41 -10.45
C GLU A 190 3.14 -3.37 -9.86
N MET A 191 3.56 -4.36 -10.64
CA MET A 191 4.70 -5.21 -10.36
C MET A 191 5.67 -5.11 -11.54
N ARG A 192 6.91 -4.79 -11.27
CA ARG A 192 7.95 -4.54 -12.26
C ARG A 192 9.28 -5.15 -11.84
N VAL A 193 10.23 -5.18 -12.75
CA VAL A 193 11.61 -5.48 -12.41
C VAL A 193 12.13 -4.36 -11.51
N GLY A 194 12.58 -4.72 -10.33
CA GLY A 194 13.08 -3.79 -9.30
C GLY A 194 14.59 -3.55 -9.44
N SER A 195 15.17 -2.77 -8.54
CA SER A 195 16.61 -2.58 -8.45
C SER A 195 17.28 -3.79 -7.85
N ILE A 196 18.48 -4.13 -8.34
CA ILE A 196 19.29 -5.20 -7.75
C ILE A 196 20.09 -4.58 -6.58
N PRO A 197 20.08 -5.22 -5.39
CA PRO A 197 20.95 -4.78 -4.29
C PRO A 197 22.45 -4.95 -4.63
N PHE A 198 23.30 -4.05 -4.09
CA PHE A 198 24.76 -4.18 -4.10
C PHE A 198 25.46 -3.99 -5.45
N ASP A 199 25.65 -2.74 -5.86
CA ASP A 199 26.61 -2.27 -6.89
C ASP A 199 26.54 -2.95 -8.28
N MET A 200 25.59 -3.84 -8.52
CA MET A 200 25.36 -4.46 -9.82
C MET A 200 24.06 -3.89 -10.41
N ASP A 201 24.15 -3.34 -11.61
CA ASP A 201 22.98 -2.97 -12.39
C ASP A 201 22.57 -4.11 -13.36
N TYR A 202 21.37 -4.01 -13.90
CA TYR A 202 20.88 -5.02 -14.84
C TYR A 202 21.65 -5.03 -16.15
N GLU A 203 22.19 -3.90 -16.59
CA GLU A 203 23.02 -3.80 -17.78
C GLU A 203 24.27 -4.69 -17.64
N THR A 204 25.02 -4.52 -16.55
CA THR A 204 26.18 -5.37 -16.22
C THR A 204 25.78 -6.84 -16.11
N MET A 205 24.66 -7.15 -15.45
CA MET A 205 24.20 -8.53 -15.27
C MET A 205 23.87 -9.21 -16.60
N PHE A 206 23.21 -8.50 -17.52
CA PHE A 206 22.86 -9.02 -18.85
C PHE A 206 24.11 -9.20 -19.71
N ASP A 207 25.01 -8.22 -19.73
CA ASP A 207 26.24 -8.27 -20.52
C ASP A 207 27.18 -9.38 -20.05
N GLU A 208 27.38 -9.57 -18.75
CA GLU A 208 28.15 -10.70 -18.19
C GLU A 208 27.55 -12.06 -18.58
N ALA A 209 26.24 -12.15 -18.69
CA ALA A 209 25.56 -13.37 -19.17
C ALA A 209 25.61 -13.54 -20.69
N GLY A 210 26.15 -12.56 -21.44
CA GLY A 210 26.21 -12.55 -22.89
C GLY A 210 24.91 -12.18 -23.58
N LEU A 211 24.09 -11.35 -22.91
CA LEU A 211 22.84 -10.80 -23.43
C LEU A 211 22.97 -9.27 -23.47
N GLU A 212 23.03 -8.69 -24.67
CA GLU A 212 23.17 -7.25 -24.85
C GLU A 212 21.96 -6.51 -24.24
N ASP A 213 22.19 -5.62 -23.25
CA ASP A 213 21.13 -4.85 -22.58
C ASP A 213 20.26 -4.06 -23.58
N ALA A 214 20.86 -3.50 -24.63
CA ALA A 214 20.17 -2.77 -25.67
C ALA A 214 19.04 -3.58 -26.37
N LYS A 215 19.09 -4.92 -26.28
CA LYS A 215 18.02 -5.82 -26.76
C LYS A 215 16.90 -6.00 -25.74
N ILE A 216 17.10 -5.62 -24.50
CA ILE A 216 16.12 -5.85 -23.44
C ILE A 216 15.02 -4.78 -23.52
N LYS A 217 13.80 -5.25 -23.66
CA LYS A 217 12.59 -4.39 -23.67
C LYS A 217 11.71 -4.81 -22.51
N TYR A 218 11.61 -3.91 -21.54
CA TYR A 218 10.86 -4.15 -20.32
C TYR A 218 9.35 -4.03 -20.54
N LYS A 219 8.63 -4.81 -19.75
CA LYS A 219 7.20 -4.76 -19.53
C LYS A 219 6.95 -4.73 -18.04
N HIS A 220 5.71 -4.53 -17.63
CA HIS A 220 5.30 -4.62 -16.26
C HIS A 220 3.93 -5.28 -16.13
N LEU A 221 3.69 -5.90 -14.99
CA LEU A 221 2.39 -6.42 -14.63
C LEU A 221 1.57 -5.37 -13.90
N ILE A 222 0.29 -5.29 -14.25
CA ILE A 222 -0.70 -4.50 -13.54
C ILE A 222 -1.72 -5.46 -12.94
N PHE A 223 -1.89 -5.41 -11.63
CA PHE A 223 -2.99 -6.06 -10.95
C PHE A 223 -4.11 -5.04 -10.76
N LYS A 224 -5.11 -5.11 -11.63
CA LYS A 224 -6.30 -4.24 -11.57
C LYS A 224 -7.25 -4.72 -10.49
N TRP A 225 -7.72 -3.80 -9.65
CA TRP A 225 -8.76 -4.09 -8.67
C TRP A 225 -10.14 -4.04 -9.33
N VAL A 226 -10.75 -5.18 -9.57
CA VAL A 226 -12.06 -5.30 -10.24
C VAL A 226 -12.96 -6.22 -9.41
N ASN A 227 -14.10 -5.70 -8.95
CA ASN A 227 -15.05 -6.47 -8.12
C ASN A 227 -14.40 -7.18 -6.92
N GLU A 228 -13.50 -6.48 -6.24
CA GLU A 228 -12.77 -6.97 -5.06
C GLU A 228 -11.84 -8.16 -5.35
N LYS A 229 -11.34 -8.23 -6.58
CA LYS A 229 -10.36 -9.21 -7.02
C LYS A 229 -9.28 -8.55 -7.88
N TRP A 230 -8.09 -9.10 -7.84
CA TRP A 230 -7.01 -8.72 -8.74
C TRP A 230 -7.17 -9.39 -10.10
N VAL A 231 -7.06 -8.61 -11.15
CA VAL A 231 -7.05 -9.08 -12.55
C VAL A 231 -5.72 -8.69 -13.17
N LYS A 232 -4.96 -9.68 -13.59
CA LYS A 232 -3.63 -9.51 -14.20
C LYS A 232 -3.72 -8.91 -15.60
N GLU A 233 -2.90 -7.89 -15.89
CA GLU A 233 -2.71 -7.29 -17.21
C GLU A 233 -1.23 -7.01 -17.44
N VAL A 234 -0.69 -7.38 -18.60
CA VAL A 234 0.68 -7.08 -19.01
C VAL A 234 0.70 -5.79 -19.83
N ARG A 235 1.56 -4.83 -19.47
CA ARG A 235 1.76 -3.58 -20.21
C ARG A 235 3.18 -3.45 -20.73
N LYS A 236 3.30 -2.89 -21.95
CA LYS A 236 4.58 -2.58 -22.59
C LYS A 236 5.06 -1.17 -22.18
N GLY A 237 6.35 -0.94 -22.37
CA GLY A 237 6.91 0.42 -22.34
C GLY A 237 7.35 0.91 -20.97
N TYR A 238 7.68 0.04 -20.04
CA TYR A 238 8.36 0.40 -18.82
C TYR A 238 9.86 0.62 -19.09
N LYS A 239 10.42 1.73 -18.58
CA LYS A 239 11.86 1.87 -18.37
C LYS A 239 12.14 1.60 -16.90
N THR A 240 13.24 0.90 -16.59
CA THR A 240 13.72 0.79 -15.20
C THR A 240 13.76 2.18 -14.58
N ALA A 241 13.35 2.33 -13.33
CA ALA A 241 13.54 3.58 -12.64
C ALA A 241 15.05 3.86 -12.55
N GLU A 242 15.45 5.02 -13.10
CA GLU A 242 16.76 5.62 -12.83
C GLU A 242 16.84 6.05 -11.37
#